data_5cbe4c979f51c36241f5823bc9fbd320
#
_entry.id   5cbe4c979f51c36241f5823bc9fbd320
#
_cell.length_a   1.000
_cell.length_b   1.000
_cell.length_c   1.000
_cell.angle_alpha   90.00
_cell.angle_beta   90.00
_cell.angle_gamma   90.00
#
_symmetry.space_group_name_H-M   'P 1'
#
loop_
_entity.id
_entity.type
_entity.pdbx_description
1 polymer ?
#
loop_
_entity_poly.entity_id
_entity_poly.type
_entity_poly.pdbx_seq_one_letter_code
_entity_poly.pdbx_strand_id
1 'polypeptide(L)'
;MSGSARVRPQDDERLIDSLRWYLVLVGAGAVVVLRFLLEGAAGPDSSSSQIFFRLLAVGEPFPIALAFMYSLLVLWQVQSAPAAAAGTHSPDACRPLGRRFVAAAVALSMTLTFAVAIGLHGAFPFSMDEWAVRFQSRLFLAGRIVGALDTAIPFLREVARPVFVFSTGDGNGWVSGYLPTYSLLLMPFEAIGYPWLLNVLCNAGSVLAVAHVGRQLWGPDDDRPVVAALALAASSQFMAAAATTYTMPAHLLVNLLWLAAMLGEGRAWLWAGPLALVALTLHQPVPHALFAAPFLARLLVERDWKRFAWILTWWIASGCVVLWWSGLMTGRLPTFGANGVLYWPNAATLVVLLLHVMLLFTWSSPLMPLLMLIGCRRWEERTKTERDLAAGIVLSLAFYLCFRLVTQGHGWGWRYGHQVLGSVALLAATGWPRFRAVVGITAARRWLALSLALSVFVLFPTRAKLMLRLSLPFAMAGEWLRSQPERYLVIPTDSLWYGQDLVRNEATLTSPVLLHGAALTGEELRVLENEQGRPVRRIRVDELRQFGIERLPRPHSK
;
A
#
# COMPACT_ATOMS: atom_id res chain seq x y z
N MET A 1 30.79 35.46 -11.72
CA MET A 1 29.71 36.47 -11.54
C MET A 1 28.48 35.71 -11.05
N SER A 2 28.27 35.65 -9.75
CA SER A 2 27.12 34.99 -9.12
C SER A 2 25.96 35.97 -9.06
N GLY A 3 25.02 35.85 -9.98
CA GLY A 3 23.78 36.61 -9.91
C GLY A 3 22.97 36.16 -8.69
N SER A 4 22.85 37.02 -7.69
CA SER A 4 21.90 36.87 -6.59
C SER A 4 20.50 36.78 -7.19
N ALA A 5 19.92 35.60 -7.25
CA ALA A 5 18.54 35.38 -7.67
C ALA A 5 17.64 36.09 -6.63
N ARG A 6 17.25 37.35 -6.90
CA ARG A 6 16.16 38.01 -6.18
C ARG A 6 14.92 37.14 -6.31
N VAL A 7 14.38 36.65 -5.18
CA VAL A 7 13.07 36.02 -5.14
C VAL A 7 12.09 37.01 -5.80
N ARG A 8 11.48 36.59 -6.90
CA ARG A 8 10.55 37.47 -7.64
C ARG A 8 9.23 37.52 -6.87
N PRO A 9 8.52 38.64 -6.84
CA PRO A 9 7.17 38.77 -6.24
C PRO A 9 6.21 37.65 -6.71
N GLN A 10 6.40 37.15 -7.92
CA GLN A 10 5.66 36.04 -8.50
C GLN A 10 5.83 34.68 -7.75
N ASP A 11 6.90 34.45 -6.99
CA ASP A 11 7.10 33.19 -6.26
C ASP A 11 6.28 33.17 -4.96
N ASP A 12 6.08 34.34 -4.33
CA ASP A 12 5.23 34.50 -3.15
C ASP A 12 3.75 34.30 -3.51
N GLU A 13 3.27 34.89 -4.60
CA GLU A 13 1.90 34.71 -5.11
C GLU A 13 1.63 33.25 -5.45
N ARG A 14 2.59 32.57 -6.07
CA ARG A 14 2.45 31.16 -6.43
C ARG A 14 2.42 30.23 -5.21
N LEU A 15 3.17 30.53 -4.15
CA LEU A 15 3.09 29.79 -2.91
C LEU A 15 1.72 29.97 -2.24
N ILE A 16 1.24 31.22 -2.17
CA ILE A 16 -0.10 31.55 -1.63
C ILE A 16 -1.19 30.79 -2.40
N ASP A 17 -1.14 30.80 -3.70
CA ASP A 17 -2.09 30.06 -4.51
C ASP A 17 -1.99 28.53 -4.35
N SER A 18 -0.76 27.98 -4.17
CA SER A 18 -0.60 26.56 -3.88
C SER A 18 -1.23 26.19 -2.55
N LEU A 19 -1.07 27.05 -1.54
CA LEU A 19 -1.72 26.89 -0.24
C LEU A 19 -3.25 26.97 -0.35
N ARG A 20 -3.78 27.93 -1.14
CA ARG A 20 -5.23 28.03 -1.41
C ARG A 20 -5.76 26.76 -2.06
N TRP A 21 -5.10 26.25 -3.11
CA TRP A 21 -5.48 24.99 -3.75
C TRP A 21 -5.40 23.81 -2.79
N TYR A 22 -4.38 23.76 -1.93
CA TYR A 22 -4.29 22.70 -0.91
C TYR A 22 -5.47 22.75 0.06
N LEU A 23 -5.84 23.96 0.54
CA LEU A 23 -7.02 24.14 1.38
C LEU A 23 -8.32 23.72 0.67
N VAL A 24 -8.45 24.00 -0.63
CA VAL A 24 -9.60 23.56 -1.44
C VAL A 24 -9.63 22.02 -1.51
N LEU A 25 -8.50 21.36 -1.76
CA LEU A 25 -8.41 19.91 -1.82
C LEU A 25 -8.71 19.25 -0.47
N VAL A 26 -8.18 19.81 0.62
CA VAL A 26 -8.48 19.35 1.99
C VAL A 26 -9.97 19.55 2.32
N GLY A 27 -10.54 20.70 1.92
CA GLY A 27 -11.97 20.98 2.07
C GLY A 27 -12.86 20.02 1.28
N ALA A 28 -12.51 19.73 0.02
CA ALA A 28 -13.21 18.73 -0.80
C ALA A 28 -13.13 17.34 -0.17
N GLY A 29 -11.94 16.95 0.34
CA GLY A 29 -11.77 15.71 1.10
C GLY A 29 -12.66 15.65 2.34
N ALA A 30 -12.77 16.76 3.08
CA ALA A 30 -13.64 16.87 4.26
C ALA A 30 -15.12 16.66 3.89
N VAL A 31 -15.59 17.21 2.77
CA VAL A 31 -16.96 17.01 2.27
C VAL A 31 -17.21 15.54 1.91
N VAL A 32 -16.24 14.89 1.25
CA VAL A 32 -16.34 13.44 0.93
C VAL A 32 -16.42 12.62 2.21
N VAL A 33 -15.58 12.89 3.21
CA VAL A 33 -15.61 12.19 4.49
C VAL A 33 -16.93 12.44 5.22
N LEU A 34 -17.40 13.68 5.25
CA LEU A 34 -18.68 14.04 5.86
C LEU A 34 -19.84 13.26 5.25
N ARG A 35 -19.84 13.08 3.92
CA ARG A 35 -20.83 12.24 3.25
C ARG A 35 -20.83 10.80 3.80
N PHE A 36 -19.64 10.16 3.93
CA PHE A 36 -19.55 8.81 4.50
C PHE A 36 -19.98 8.76 5.97
N LEU A 37 -19.74 9.83 6.74
CA LEU A 37 -20.21 9.93 8.13
C LEU A 37 -21.74 10.06 8.21
N LEU A 38 -22.35 10.85 7.32
CA LEU A 38 -23.79 11.08 7.29
C LEU A 38 -24.58 9.89 6.73
N GLU A 39 -24.00 9.06 5.88
CA GLU A 39 -24.61 7.82 5.39
C GLU A 39 -24.88 6.79 6.51
N GLY A 40 -24.38 7.04 7.73
CA GLY A 40 -24.64 6.24 8.92
C GLY A 40 -24.04 4.84 8.90
N ALA A 41 -24.58 3.94 9.68
CA ALA A 41 -24.16 2.55 9.73
C ALA A 41 -24.34 1.88 8.35
N ALA A 42 -23.50 0.88 8.07
CA ALA A 42 -23.58 0.11 6.85
C ALA A 42 -25.00 -0.43 6.64
N GLY A 43 -25.57 -0.19 5.46
CA GLY A 43 -26.88 -0.76 5.11
C GLY A 43 -26.79 -2.29 4.98
N PRO A 44 -27.94 -2.98 4.94
CA PRO A 44 -28.00 -4.45 4.90
C PRO A 44 -27.25 -5.06 3.71
N ASP A 45 -27.12 -4.32 2.61
CA ASP A 45 -26.45 -4.78 1.39
C ASP A 45 -24.95 -4.38 1.35
N SER A 46 -24.39 -3.82 2.44
CA SER A 46 -22.99 -3.40 2.47
C SER A 46 -22.04 -4.59 2.54
N SER A 47 -21.10 -4.66 1.59
CA SER A 47 -20.01 -5.64 1.64
C SER A 47 -19.00 -5.31 2.76
N SER A 48 -18.26 -6.33 3.20
CA SER A 48 -17.18 -6.15 4.17
C SER A 48 -16.16 -5.09 3.73
N SER A 49 -15.84 -5.03 2.44
CA SER A 49 -14.94 -4.01 1.87
C SER A 49 -15.50 -2.59 2.01
N GLN A 50 -16.80 -2.40 1.80
CA GLN A 50 -17.44 -1.09 1.97
C GLN A 50 -17.46 -0.67 3.43
N ILE A 51 -17.73 -1.61 4.34
CA ILE A 51 -17.66 -1.36 5.80
C ILE A 51 -16.26 -0.91 6.20
N PHE A 52 -15.22 -1.64 5.77
CA PHE A 52 -13.84 -1.29 6.06
C PHE A 52 -13.45 0.10 5.54
N PHE A 53 -13.86 0.40 4.32
CA PHE A 53 -13.61 1.68 3.68
C PHE A 53 -14.29 2.85 4.44
N ARG A 54 -15.50 2.65 4.95
CA ARG A 54 -16.17 3.61 5.82
C ARG A 54 -15.44 3.81 7.15
N LEU A 55 -14.93 2.73 7.75
CA LEU A 55 -14.14 2.83 8.98
C LEU A 55 -12.86 3.64 8.78
N LEU A 56 -12.20 3.50 7.62
CA LEU A 56 -11.07 4.38 7.27
C LEU A 56 -11.52 5.84 7.17
N ALA A 57 -12.63 6.12 6.47
CA ALA A 57 -13.16 7.47 6.30
C ALA A 57 -13.53 8.12 7.64
N VAL A 58 -14.14 7.37 8.57
CA VAL A 58 -14.46 7.85 9.93
C VAL A 58 -13.22 8.26 10.72
N GLY A 59 -12.07 7.67 10.43
CA GLY A 59 -10.79 8.03 11.05
C GLY A 59 -10.16 9.34 10.53
N GLU A 60 -10.70 9.95 9.47
CA GLU A 60 -10.06 11.06 8.75
C GLU A 60 -10.39 12.50 9.24
N PRO A 61 -11.47 12.82 9.97
CA PRO A 61 -11.78 14.20 10.36
C PRO A 61 -10.63 14.89 11.10
N PHE A 62 -10.01 14.20 12.06
CA PHE A 62 -8.90 14.76 12.83
C PHE A 62 -7.64 15.00 11.98
N PRO A 63 -7.13 14.05 11.17
CA PRO A 63 -6.04 14.30 10.23
C PRO A 63 -6.31 15.41 9.23
N ILE A 64 -7.54 15.51 8.71
CA ILE A 64 -7.94 16.60 7.81
C ILE A 64 -7.87 17.94 8.54
N ALA A 65 -8.42 18.04 9.74
CA ALA A 65 -8.35 19.25 10.55
C ALA A 65 -6.90 19.66 10.86
N LEU A 66 -6.04 18.67 11.17
CA LEU A 66 -4.62 18.92 11.42
C LEU A 66 -3.90 19.42 10.16
N ALA A 67 -4.15 18.82 9.00
CA ALA A 67 -3.59 19.25 7.72
C ALA A 67 -4.06 20.68 7.37
N PHE A 68 -5.31 20.99 7.62
CA PHE A 68 -5.89 22.31 7.42
C PHE A 68 -5.22 23.36 8.32
N MET A 69 -5.15 23.10 9.63
CA MET A 69 -4.49 23.98 10.60
C MET A 69 -3.00 24.20 10.27
N TYR A 70 -2.29 23.13 9.93
CA TYR A 70 -0.89 23.22 9.49
C TYR A 70 -0.74 24.16 8.30
N SER A 71 -1.62 24.04 7.31
CA SER A 71 -1.59 24.86 6.09
C SER A 71 -1.92 26.32 6.37
N LEU A 72 -2.89 26.58 7.27
CA LEU A 72 -3.22 27.95 7.71
C LEU A 72 -2.04 28.61 8.42
N LEU A 73 -1.34 27.89 9.30
CA LEU A 73 -0.17 28.41 10.01
C LEU A 73 0.98 28.73 9.04
N VAL A 74 1.23 27.88 8.03
CA VAL A 74 2.21 28.17 6.97
C VAL A 74 1.80 29.40 6.17
N LEU A 75 0.51 29.51 5.79
CA LEU A 75 -0.01 30.66 5.05
C LEU A 75 0.13 31.97 5.85
N TRP A 76 -0.26 31.93 7.13
CA TRP A 76 -0.11 33.06 8.01
C TRP A 76 1.35 33.52 8.13
N GLN A 77 2.30 32.58 8.27
CA GLN A 77 3.73 32.93 8.32
C GLN A 77 4.22 33.56 7.03
N VAL A 78 3.80 33.05 5.87
CA VAL A 78 4.18 33.62 4.56
C VAL A 78 3.66 35.03 4.40
N GLN A 79 2.42 35.31 4.83
CA GLN A 79 1.81 36.63 4.74
C GLN A 79 2.37 37.61 5.76
N SER A 80 2.81 37.12 6.94
CA SER A 80 3.34 37.95 8.02
C SER A 80 4.84 38.22 7.90
N ALA A 81 5.54 37.56 6.97
CA ALA A 81 6.97 37.74 6.77
C ALA A 81 7.23 39.13 6.15
N PRO A 82 8.01 40.03 6.78
CA PRO A 82 8.31 41.31 6.19
C PRO A 82 9.08 41.15 4.89
N ALA A 83 8.66 41.84 3.82
CA ALA A 83 9.30 41.81 2.50
C ALA A 83 10.81 42.13 2.53
N ALA A 84 11.28 42.81 3.57
CA ALA A 84 12.69 43.14 3.79
C ALA A 84 13.58 41.94 4.21
N ALA A 85 13.00 40.83 4.72
CA ALA A 85 13.77 39.67 5.18
C ALA A 85 14.28 38.81 4.02
N ALA A 86 13.73 38.95 2.82
CA ALA A 86 14.11 38.20 1.63
C ALA A 86 15.50 38.57 1.06
N GLY A 87 16.12 39.64 1.53
CA GLY A 87 17.36 40.18 0.95
C GLY A 87 18.65 40.00 1.74
N THR A 88 18.61 39.52 2.99
CA THR A 88 19.79 39.56 3.90
C THR A 88 20.40 38.20 4.24
N HIS A 89 19.94 37.11 3.62
CA HIS A 89 20.54 35.81 3.90
C HIS A 89 21.80 35.61 3.06
N SER A 90 22.96 35.69 3.75
CA SER A 90 24.25 35.26 3.18
C SER A 90 24.11 33.83 2.62
N PRO A 91 24.55 33.57 1.37
CA PRO A 91 24.50 32.24 0.76
C PRO A 91 25.32 31.19 1.52
N ASP A 92 26.26 31.64 2.35
CA ASP A 92 27.31 30.80 2.95
C ASP A 92 26.93 30.11 4.28
N ALA A 93 25.76 30.39 4.86
CA ALA A 93 25.50 29.97 6.24
C ALA A 93 24.81 28.60 6.39
N CYS A 94 24.42 27.90 5.31
CA CYS A 94 23.62 26.71 5.47
C CYS A 94 24.25 25.46 4.83
N ARG A 95 24.81 24.62 5.71
CA ARG A 95 25.22 23.26 5.31
C ARG A 95 23.99 22.48 4.79
N PRO A 96 24.11 21.75 3.67
CA PRO A 96 23.04 20.90 3.17
C PRO A 96 22.68 19.84 4.22
N LEU A 97 21.44 19.34 4.15
CA LEU A 97 20.97 18.23 4.98
C LEU A 97 21.84 16.99 4.68
N GLY A 98 22.66 16.59 5.65
CA GLY A 98 23.67 15.57 5.46
C GLY A 98 23.11 14.15 5.43
N ARG A 99 23.93 13.17 5.02
CA ARG A 99 23.60 11.72 4.99
C ARG A 99 23.11 11.18 6.33
N ARG A 100 23.50 11.79 7.46
CA ARG A 100 23.02 11.42 8.81
C ARG A 100 21.49 11.50 8.96
N PHE A 101 20.85 12.44 8.26
CA PHE A 101 19.38 12.53 8.29
C PHE A 101 18.71 11.39 7.53
N VAL A 102 19.31 10.89 6.45
CA VAL A 102 18.82 9.69 5.77
C VAL A 102 18.98 8.46 6.67
N ALA A 103 20.14 8.31 7.34
CA ALA A 103 20.35 7.21 8.30
C ALA A 103 19.34 7.30 9.46
N ALA A 104 19.09 8.49 10.00
CA ALA A 104 18.06 8.70 11.03
C ALA A 104 16.65 8.35 10.53
N ALA A 105 16.30 8.71 9.28
CA ALA A 105 15.03 8.35 8.65
C ALA A 105 14.87 6.83 8.50
N VAL A 106 15.92 6.13 8.07
CA VAL A 106 15.94 4.66 7.99
C VAL A 106 15.73 4.05 9.37
N ALA A 107 16.53 4.46 10.37
CA ALA A 107 16.44 3.94 11.73
C ALA A 107 15.05 4.18 12.34
N LEU A 108 14.50 5.39 12.18
CA LEU A 108 13.16 5.74 12.65
C LEU A 108 12.08 4.88 11.99
N SER A 109 12.12 4.77 10.65
CA SER A 109 11.16 3.97 9.90
C SER A 109 11.21 2.50 10.31
N MET A 110 12.41 1.92 10.43
CA MET A 110 12.58 0.53 10.88
C MET A 110 12.04 0.33 12.30
N THR A 111 12.41 1.20 13.25
CA THR A 111 12.00 1.07 14.66
C THR A 111 10.49 1.15 14.80
N LEU A 112 9.85 2.13 14.15
CA LEU A 112 8.40 2.30 14.21
C LEU A 112 7.66 1.13 13.54
N THR A 113 8.13 0.70 12.37
CA THR A 113 7.54 -0.44 11.66
C THR A 113 7.68 -1.73 12.46
N PHE A 114 8.85 -1.97 13.05
CA PHE A 114 9.11 -3.12 13.93
C PHE A 114 8.19 -3.11 15.15
N ALA A 115 8.08 -1.96 15.83
CA ALA A 115 7.21 -1.82 17.00
C ALA A 115 5.73 -2.09 16.66
N VAL A 116 5.27 -1.64 15.48
CA VAL A 116 3.90 -1.89 15.02
C VAL A 116 3.70 -3.36 14.64
N ALA A 117 4.65 -3.96 13.92
CA ALA A 117 4.54 -5.36 13.51
C ALA A 117 4.42 -6.30 14.71
N ILE A 118 5.20 -6.09 15.77
CA ILE A 118 5.15 -6.90 16.98
C ILE A 118 3.98 -6.47 17.88
N GLY A 119 3.88 -5.18 18.20
CA GLY A 119 2.98 -4.69 19.24
C GLY A 119 1.52 -4.61 18.82
N LEU A 120 1.24 -4.31 17.54
CA LEU A 120 -0.12 -4.13 17.05
C LEU A 120 -0.68 -5.37 16.34
N HIS A 121 0.15 -6.07 15.61
CA HIS A 121 -0.31 -7.22 14.82
C HIS A 121 0.01 -8.57 15.48
N GLY A 122 0.91 -8.61 16.48
CA GLY A 122 1.36 -9.88 17.07
C GLY A 122 1.86 -10.85 16.01
N ALA A 123 2.43 -10.33 14.92
CA ALA A 123 2.79 -11.08 13.71
C ALA A 123 1.60 -11.78 13.00
N PHE A 124 0.35 -11.38 13.31
CA PHE A 124 -0.85 -11.99 12.74
C PHE A 124 -1.13 -11.42 11.34
N PRO A 125 -1.30 -12.25 10.30
CA PRO A 125 -1.67 -11.79 8.97
C PRO A 125 -3.14 -11.37 8.99
N PHE A 126 -3.43 -10.07 9.01
CA PHE A 126 -4.77 -9.55 9.19
C PHE A 126 -5.72 -9.92 8.04
N SER A 127 -5.25 -9.90 6.80
CA SER A 127 -6.05 -10.22 5.62
C SER A 127 -5.68 -11.55 4.98
N MET A 128 -6.58 -12.07 4.14
CA MET A 128 -6.31 -13.27 3.34
C MET A 128 -5.30 -13.02 2.21
N ASP A 129 -5.10 -11.76 1.78
CA ASP A 129 -3.99 -11.41 0.89
C ASP A 129 -2.63 -11.75 1.53
N GLU A 130 -2.49 -11.45 2.83
CA GLU A 130 -1.29 -11.76 3.61
C GLU A 130 -1.15 -13.27 3.87
N TRP A 131 -2.28 -13.92 4.15
CA TRP A 131 -2.30 -15.36 4.38
C TRP A 131 -1.89 -16.14 3.12
N ALA A 132 -2.45 -15.82 1.96
CA ALA A 132 -2.20 -16.53 0.72
C ALA A 132 -0.73 -16.50 0.29
N VAL A 133 -0.01 -15.39 0.48
CA VAL A 133 1.43 -15.32 0.18
C VAL A 133 2.27 -16.09 1.19
N ARG A 134 1.87 -16.12 2.47
CA ARG A 134 2.52 -16.93 3.52
C ARG A 134 2.26 -18.43 3.31
N PHE A 135 1.04 -18.79 2.94
CA PHE A 135 0.68 -20.16 2.55
C PHE A 135 1.63 -20.67 1.45
N GLN A 136 1.80 -19.91 0.38
CA GLN A 136 2.69 -20.28 -0.72
C GLN A 136 4.17 -20.33 -0.29
N SER A 137 4.59 -19.39 0.55
CA SER A 137 5.96 -19.38 1.09
C SER A 137 6.28 -20.65 1.89
N ARG A 138 5.33 -21.16 2.68
CA ARG A 138 5.47 -22.43 3.42
C ARG A 138 5.51 -23.63 2.51
N LEU A 139 4.74 -23.63 1.41
CA LEU A 139 4.85 -24.67 0.39
C LEU A 139 6.25 -24.71 -0.23
N PHE A 140 6.81 -23.53 -0.56
CA PHE A 140 8.17 -23.44 -1.09
C PHE A 140 9.22 -23.93 -0.09
N LEU A 141 9.08 -23.62 1.20
CA LEU A 141 9.94 -24.17 2.26
C LEU A 141 9.88 -25.68 2.34
N ALA A 142 8.71 -26.28 2.07
CA ALA A 142 8.53 -27.72 2.00
C ALA A 142 8.98 -28.33 0.64
N GLY A 143 9.63 -27.54 -0.24
CA GLY A 143 10.06 -27.98 -1.58
C GLY A 143 8.90 -28.22 -2.55
N ARG A 144 7.72 -27.63 -2.32
CA ARG A 144 6.50 -27.86 -3.11
C ARG A 144 6.03 -26.56 -3.75
N ILE A 145 5.50 -26.66 -4.97
CA ILE A 145 4.81 -25.55 -5.65
C ILE A 145 3.32 -25.60 -5.32
N VAL A 146 2.76 -26.79 -5.28
CA VAL A 146 1.34 -27.05 -5.01
C VAL A 146 1.21 -27.79 -3.68
N GLY A 147 0.27 -27.40 -2.86
CA GLY A 147 -0.10 -28.09 -1.63
C GLY A 147 -1.05 -29.23 -1.95
N ALA A 148 -0.55 -30.46 -2.05
CA ALA A 148 -1.39 -31.63 -2.23
C ALA A 148 -2.35 -31.81 -1.05
N LEU A 149 -3.62 -32.08 -1.34
CA LEU A 149 -4.68 -32.31 -0.37
C LEU A 149 -4.88 -33.80 -0.17
N ASP A 150 -4.42 -34.31 0.96
CA ASP A 150 -4.66 -35.70 1.36
C ASP A 150 -5.97 -35.81 2.12
N THR A 151 -7.08 -35.85 1.38
CA THR A 151 -8.41 -36.04 1.96
C THR A 151 -9.25 -36.99 1.13
N ALA A 152 -9.83 -37.98 1.80
CA ALA A 152 -10.82 -38.88 1.23
C ALA A 152 -12.19 -38.23 1.00
N ILE A 153 -12.41 -37.02 1.52
CA ILE A 153 -13.67 -36.29 1.46
C ILE A 153 -13.55 -35.16 0.41
N PRO A 154 -14.06 -35.32 -0.82
CA PRO A 154 -13.80 -34.43 -1.93
C PRO A 154 -14.25 -32.98 -1.68
N PHE A 155 -15.40 -32.75 -1.06
CA PHE A 155 -15.95 -31.40 -0.83
C PHE A 155 -15.11 -30.59 0.19
N LEU A 156 -14.34 -31.22 1.08
CA LEU A 156 -13.44 -30.52 1.99
C LEU A 156 -12.45 -29.62 1.24
N ARG A 157 -12.08 -30.01 0.03
CA ARG A 157 -11.17 -29.24 -0.84
C ARG A 157 -11.69 -27.83 -1.13
N GLU A 158 -13.02 -27.65 -1.16
CA GLU A 158 -13.64 -26.34 -1.41
C GLU A 158 -14.09 -25.64 -0.13
N VAL A 159 -14.75 -26.38 0.79
CA VAL A 159 -15.31 -25.74 2.01
C VAL A 159 -14.26 -25.38 3.05
N ALA A 160 -13.06 -25.99 2.98
CA ALA A 160 -11.93 -25.65 3.86
C ALA A 160 -10.92 -24.70 3.19
N ARG A 161 -11.12 -24.31 1.94
CA ARG A 161 -10.16 -23.56 1.13
C ARG A 161 -10.11 -22.09 1.57
N PRO A 162 -8.94 -21.57 1.97
CA PRO A 162 -8.79 -20.15 2.30
C PRO A 162 -9.05 -19.25 1.08
N VAL A 163 -9.56 -18.05 1.32
CA VAL A 163 -9.75 -17.04 0.27
C VAL A 163 -8.39 -16.68 -0.33
N PHE A 164 -8.34 -16.44 -1.65
CA PHE A 164 -7.13 -16.21 -2.45
C PHE A 164 -6.15 -17.38 -2.54
N VAL A 165 -6.54 -18.55 -2.05
CA VAL A 165 -5.93 -19.84 -2.40
C VAL A 165 -6.86 -20.53 -3.38
N PHE A 166 -6.34 -21.07 -4.47
CA PHE A 166 -7.12 -21.66 -5.56
C PHE A 166 -6.82 -23.15 -5.69
N SER A 167 -7.82 -23.91 -6.07
CA SER A 167 -7.65 -25.30 -6.45
C SER A 167 -6.86 -25.42 -7.75
N THR A 168 -6.00 -26.42 -7.84
CA THR A 168 -5.30 -26.76 -9.09
C THR A 168 -6.28 -27.30 -10.14
N GLY A 169 -5.85 -27.31 -11.42
CA GLY A 169 -6.69 -27.75 -12.53
C GLY A 169 -7.20 -29.19 -12.41
N ASP A 170 -6.48 -30.07 -11.72
CA ASP A 170 -6.88 -31.43 -11.38
C ASP A 170 -7.74 -31.54 -10.11
N GLY A 171 -7.95 -30.44 -9.40
CA GLY A 171 -8.71 -30.37 -8.15
C GLY A 171 -8.03 -31.01 -6.94
N ASN A 172 -6.80 -31.53 -7.08
CA ASN A 172 -6.13 -32.30 -6.03
C ASN A 172 -5.17 -31.50 -5.15
N GLY A 173 -5.03 -30.21 -5.42
CA GLY A 173 -4.12 -29.36 -4.68
C GLY A 173 -4.56 -27.92 -4.58
N TRP A 174 -3.85 -27.18 -3.74
CA TRP A 174 -4.03 -25.75 -3.53
C TRP A 174 -2.78 -24.96 -3.89
N VAL A 175 -2.97 -23.79 -4.47
CA VAL A 175 -1.91 -22.84 -4.82
C VAL A 175 -2.40 -21.41 -4.53
N SER A 176 -1.49 -20.51 -4.17
CA SER A 176 -1.83 -19.09 -4.02
C SER A 176 -2.29 -18.48 -5.34
N GLY A 177 -3.34 -17.68 -5.30
CA GLY A 177 -3.81 -16.89 -6.45
C GLY A 177 -2.88 -15.72 -6.82
N TYR A 178 -1.85 -15.49 -6.03
CA TYR A 178 -0.85 -14.44 -6.25
C TYR A 178 0.41 -15.01 -6.89
N LEU A 179 1.07 -14.19 -7.71
CA LEU A 179 2.31 -14.57 -8.40
C LEU A 179 3.42 -14.92 -7.39
N PRO A 180 4.35 -15.82 -7.75
CA PRO A 180 5.18 -16.55 -6.80
C PRO A 180 6.34 -15.75 -6.18
N THR A 181 6.81 -14.68 -6.84
CA THR A 181 8.10 -14.07 -6.48
C THR A 181 8.12 -13.47 -5.08
N TYR A 182 7.03 -12.83 -4.62
CA TYR A 182 6.98 -12.32 -3.25
C TYR A 182 7.04 -13.45 -2.21
N SER A 183 6.33 -14.56 -2.46
CA SER A 183 6.35 -15.73 -1.58
C SER A 183 7.74 -16.39 -1.54
N LEU A 184 8.51 -16.37 -2.65
CA LEU A 184 9.92 -16.79 -2.67
C LEU A 184 10.80 -15.86 -1.84
N LEU A 185 10.62 -14.54 -1.95
CA LEU A 185 11.35 -13.56 -1.13
C LEU A 185 11.01 -13.67 0.36
N LEU A 186 9.77 -14.06 0.67
CA LEU A 186 9.27 -14.22 2.03
C LEU A 186 9.82 -15.50 2.70
N MET A 187 10.18 -16.51 1.92
CA MET A 187 10.59 -17.84 2.38
C MET A 187 11.67 -17.83 3.48
N PRO A 188 12.81 -17.10 3.37
CA PRO A 188 13.82 -17.09 4.43
C PRO A 188 13.28 -16.51 5.75
N PHE A 189 12.37 -15.53 5.68
CA PHE A 189 11.77 -14.89 6.85
C PHE A 189 10.66 -15.74 7.49
N GLU A 190 9.92 -16.50 6.69
CA GLU A 190 8.98 -17.52 7.19
C GLU A 190 9.75 -18.66 7.88
N ALA A 191 10.92 -19.06 7.35
CA ALA A 191 11.78 -20.11 7.93
C ALA A 191 12.28 -19.76 9.33
N ILE A 192 12.57 -18.48 9.59
CA ILE A 192 13.01 -18.00 10.92
C ILE A 192 11.85 -17.55 11.81
N GLY A 193 10.59 -17.67 11.35
CA GLY A 193 9.39 -17.31 12.11
C GLY A 193 9.02 -15.82 12.15
N TYR A 194 9.70 -14.98 11.35
CA TYR A 194 9.48 -13.53 11.32
C TYR A 194 9.14 -13.02 9.90
N PRO A 195 8.05 -13.48 9.26
CA PRO A 195 7.73 -13.12 7.87
C PRO A 195 7.58 -11.61 7.63
N TRP A 196 7.06 -10.86 8.59
CA TRP A 196 6.91 -9.41 8.51
C TRP A 196 8.25 -8.65 8.40
N LEU A 197 9.38 -9.27 8.78
CA LEU A 197 10.71 -8.64 8.71
C LEU A 197 11.12 -8.30 7.27
N LEU A 198 10.66 -9.05 6.26
CA LEU A 198 10.88 -8.72 4.86
C LEU A 198 10.42 -7.28 4.55
N ASN A 199 9.22 -6.92 4.99
CA ASN A 199 8.68 -5.60 4.69
C ASN A 199 9.34 -4.47 5.51
N VAL A 200 9.82 -4.74 6.72
CA VAL A 200 10.66 -3.80 7.47
C VAL A 200 11.93 -3.47 6.67
N LEU A 201 12.57 -4.49 6.09
CA LEU A 201 13.76 -4.32 5.25
C LEU A 201 13.43 -3.63 3.92
N CYS A 202 12.28 -3.96 3.29
CA CYS A 202 11.80 -3.27 2.10
C CYS A 202 11.60 -1.77 2.35
N ASN A 203 11.08 -1.40 3.52
CA ASN A 203 10.95 0.01 3.91
C ASN A 203 12.30 0.69 4.05
N ALA A 204 13.22 0.11 4.81
CA ALA A 204 14.59 0.63 4.94
C ALA A 204 15.24 0.82 3.57
N GLY A 205 15.16 -0.20 2.72
CA GLY A 205 15.64 -0.15 1.34
C GLY A 205 14.98 0.94 0.50
N SER A 206 13.67 1.16 0.66
CA SER A 206 12.93 2.20 -0.08
C SER A 206 13.36 3.62 0.33
N VAL A 207 13.63 3.88 1.62
CA VAL A 207 14.17 5.17 2.08
C VAL A 207 15.56 5.42 1.50
N LEU A 208 16.41 4.39 1.47
CA LEU A 208 17.75 4.49 0.84
C LEU A 208 17.64 4.68 -0.67
N ALA A 209 16.77 3.94 -1.33
CA ALA A 209 16.58 3.99 -2.78
C ALA A 209 16.03 5.34 -3.23
N VAL A 210 15.03 5.93 -2.54
CA VAL A 210 14.50 7.26 -2.88
C VAL A 210 15.57 8.35 -2.69
N ALA A 211 16.40 8.26 -1.64
CA ALA A 211 17.53 9.17 -1.46
C ALA A 211 18.58 9.01 -2.55
N HIS A 212 18.85 7.78 -3.00
CA HIS A 212 19.79 7.48 -4.08
C HIS A 212 19.28 8.03 -5.42
N VAL A 213 18.04 7.73 -5.79
CA VAL A 213 17.37 8.28 -6.98
C VAL A 213 17.37 9.81 -6.96
N GLY A 214 17.05 10.42 -5.81
CA GLY A 214 17.12 11.87 -5.66
C GLY A 214 18.51 12.45 -5.93
N ARG A 215 19.58 11.77 -5.49
CA ARG A 215 20.97 12.19 -5.81
C ARG A 215 21.31 12.06 -7.28
N GLN A 216 20.80 11.03 -7.95
CA GLN A 216 20.95 10.88 -9.40
C GLN A 216 20.22 12.00 -10.16
N LEU A 217 19.07 12.46 -9.66
CA LEU A 217 18.27 13.51 -10.29
C LEU A 217 18.82 14.92 -10.05
N TRP A 218 19.35 15.21 -8.86
CA TRP A 218 19.62 16.60 -8.43
C TRP A 218 21.04 16.82 -7.94
N GLY A 219 21.86 15.77 -7.86
CA GLY A 219 23.22 15.83 -7.35
C GLY A 219 23.32 15.55 -5.84
N PRO A 220 24.55 15.28 -5.36
CA PRO A 220 24.81 14.84 -3.98
C PRO A 220 24.69 15.97 -2.94
N ASP A 221 24.85 17.23 -3.35
CA ASP A 221 24.90 18.40 -2.48
C ASP A 221 23.54 19.11 -2.37
N ASP A 222 22.50 18.56 -2.99
CA ASP A 222 21.14 19.07 -2.90
C ASP A 222 20.39 18.53 -1.68
N ASP A 223 19.53 19.36 -1.06
CA ASP A 223 18.69 18.96 0.08
C ASP A 223 17.52 18.04 -0.32
N ARG A 224 17.06 18.12 -1.59
CA ARG A 224 15.89 17.40 -2.08
C ARG A 224 15.93 15.89 -1.85
N PRO A 225 17.06 15.18 -2.06
CA PRO A 225 17.15 13.74 -1.77
C PRO A 225 16.83 13.39 -0.31
N VAL A 226 17.30 14.24 0.62
CA VAL A 226 17.04 14.05 2.05
C VAL A 226 15.61 14.37 2.41
N VAL A 227 15.04 15.44 1.84
CA VAL A 227 13.63 15.81 2.04
C VAL A 227 12.70 14.71 1.53
N ALA A 228 12.98 14.14 0.35
CA ALA A 228 12.20 13.01 -0.19
C ALA A 228 12.27 11.78 0.75
N ALA A 229 13.46 11.44 1.24
CA ALA A 229 13.66 10.31 2.15
C ALA A 229 12.92 10.50 3.49
N LEU A 230 13.02 11.70 4.08
CA LEU A 230 12.34 12.05 5.33
C LEU A 230 10.80 12.04 5.16
N ALA A 231 10.31 12.60 4.05
CA ALA A 231 8.88 12.65 3.75
C ALA A 231 8.31 11.23 3.56
N LEU A 232 9.03 10.34 2.88
CA LEU A 232 8.64 8.95 2.71
C LEU A 232 8.64 8.21 4.05
N ALA A 233 9.76 8.29 4.81
CA ALA A 233 9.93 7.58 6.07
C ALA A 233 8.90 7.97 7.14
N ALA A 234 8.43 9.23 7.14
CA ALA A 234 7.42 9.72 8.08
C ALA A 234 5.96 9.50 7.60
N SER A 235 5.74 8.89 6.43
CA SER A 235 4.39 8.56 5.97
C SER A 235 3.77 7.45 6.81
N SER A 236 2.60 7.71 7.40
CA SER A 236 1.84 6.69 8.14
C SER A 236 1.46 5.51 7.26
N GLN A 237 1.12 5.75 5.99
CA GLN A 237 0.82 4.67 5.04
C GLN A 237 2.04 3.79 4.78
N PHE A 238 3.21 4.39 4.66
CA PHE A 238 4.47 3.68 4.45
C PHE A 238 4.81 2.77 5.64
N MET A 239 4.73 3.31 6.86
CA MET A 239 5.00 2.56 8.09
C MET A 239 3.94 1.47 8.35
N ALA A 240 2.66 1.79 8.14
CA ALA A 240 1.57 0.86 8.38
C ALA A 240 1.62 -0.36 7.44
N ALA A 241 1.85 -0.14 6.14
CA ALA A 241 1.95 -1.23 5.17
C ALA A 241 3.14 -2.15 5.45
N ALA A 242 4.26 -1.60 5.90
CA ALA A 242 5.45 -2.39 6.18
C ALA A 242 5.37 -3.20 7.48
N ALA A 243 4.45 -2.87 8.39
CA ALA A 243 4.18 -3.68 9.57
C ALA A 243 3.42 -4.99 9.24
N THR A 244 3.02 -5.19 8.01
CA THR A 244 2.23 -6.32 7.49
C THR A 244 3.09 -7.22 6.59
N THR A 245 2.50 -8.31 6.08
CA THR A 245 3.09 -9.13 5.02
C THR A 245 2.46 -8.86 3.64
N TYR A 246 1.86 -7.70 3.45
CA TYR A 246 1.41 -7.24 2.13
C TYR A 246 2.59 -7.03 1.18
N THR A 247 2.35 -7.22 -0.10
CA THR A 247 3.37 -7.13 -1.16
C THR A 247 3.74 -5.70 -1.58
N MET A 248 2.95 -4.70 -1.17
CA MET A 248 3.12 -3.31 -1.59
C MET A 248 4.46 -2.69 -1.22
N PRO A 249 5.05 -2.91 -0.01
CA PRO A 249 6.39 -2.41 0.31
C PRO A 249 7.47 -2.95 -0.62
N ALA A 250 7.37 -4.23 -1.01
CA ALA A 250 8.29 -4.83 -1.97
C ALA A 250 8.13 -4.23 -3.38
N HIS A 251 6.89 -3.98 -3.84
CA HIS A 251 6.65 -3.28 -5.11
C HIS A 251 7.27 -1.88 -5.11
N LEU A 252 7.11 -1.11 -4.03
CA LEU A 252 7.69 0.22 -3.89
C LEU A 252 9.22 0.17 -3.98
N LEU A 253 9.86 -0.74 -3.23
CA LEU A 253 11.31 -0.90 -3.26
C LEU A 253 11.81 -1.27 -4.65
N VAL A 254 11.22 -2.30 -5.28
CA VAL A 254 11.67 -2.77 -6.58
C VAL A 254 11.45 -1.72 -7.68
N ASN A 255 10.36 -0.94 -7.62
CA ASN A 255 10.14 0.19 -8.52
C ASN A 255 11.22 1.27 -8.36
N LEU A 256 11.61 1.61 -7.13
CA LEU A 256 12.69 2.57 -6.87
C LEU A 256 14.06 2.05 -7.30
N LEU A 257 14.35 0.76 -7.08
CA LEU A 257 15.58 0.13 -7.56
C LEU A 257 15.62 0.06 -9.09
N TRP A 258 14.50 -0.25 -9.73
CA TRP A 258 14.36 -0.20 -11.18
C TRP A 258 14.63 1.20 -11.73
N LEU A 259 14.05 2.22 -11.10
CA LEU A 259 14.30 3.62 -11.48
C LEU A 259 15.77 4.00 -11.28
N ALA A 260 16.37 3.61 -10.16
CA ALA A 260 17.80 3.85 -9.91
C ALA A 260 18.69 3.20 -10.98
N ALA A 261 18.34 1.98 -11.41
CA ALA A 261 19.04 1.31 -12.51
C ALA A 261 18.86 2.05 -13.84
N MET A 262 17.64 2.50 -14.15
CA MET A 262 17.34 3.27 -15.36
C MET A 262 18.10 4.59 -15.45
N LEU A 263 18.31 5.25 -14.33
CA LEU A 263 19.05 6.52 -14.22
C LEU A 263 20.57 6.33 -14.05
N GLY A 264 20.99 5.12 -13.78
CA GLY A 264 22.38 4.81 -13.48
C GLY A 264 23.30 4.96 -14.69
N GLU A 265 24.57 5.30 -14.41
CA GLU A 265 25.60 5.46 -15.42
C GLU A 265 26.12 4.12 -15.96
N GLY A 266 26.75 4.15 -17.12
CA GLY A 266 27.40 3.01 -17.74
C GLY A 266 26.43 1.86 -18.05
N ARG A 267 26.65 0.69 -17.43
CA ARG A 267 25.86 -0.53 -17.63
C ARG A 267 24.78 -0.76 -16.56
N ALA A 268 24.56 0.18 -15.63
CA ALA A 268 23.59 0.01 -14.54
C ALA A 268 22.17 -0.27 -15.05
N TRP A 269 21.77 0.33 -16.20
CA TRP A 269 20.46 0.11 -16.83
C TRP A 269 20.19 -1.37 -17.19
N LEU A 270 21.21 -2.22 -17.31
CA LEU A 270 21.03 -3.65 -17.56
C LEU A 270 20.26 -4.33 -16.40
N TRP A 271 20.35 -3.82 -15.19
CA TRP A 271 19.60 -4.32 -14.03
C TRP A 271 18.11 -3.99 -14.10
N ALA A 272 17.70 -3.00 -14.92
CA ALA A 272 16.29 -2.69 -15.09
C ALA A 272 15.48 -3.86 -15.67
N GLY A 273 16.09 -4.71 -16.50
CA GLY A 273 15.44 -5.92 -17.02
C GLY A 273 15.11 -6.93 -15.93
N PRO A 274 16.10 -7.50 -15.20
CA PRO A 274 15.86 -8.44 -14.09
C PRO A 274 14.94 -7.85 -13.00
N LEU A 275 15.09 -6.56 -12.66
CA LEU A 275 14.22 -5.90 -11.69
C LEU A 275 12.77 -5.79 -12.19
N ALA A 276 12.55 -5.60 -13.50
CA ALA A 276 11.22 -5.63 -14.09
C ALA A 276 10.59 -7.03 -13.98
N LEU A 277 11.36 -8.12 -14.21
CA LEU A 277 10.88 -9.49 -14.00
C LEU A 277 10.41 -9.67 -12.56
N VAL A 278 11.24 -9.30 -11.57
CA VAL A 278 10.87 -9.38 -10.16
C VAL A 278 9.61 -8.58 -9.90
N ALA A 279 9.54 -7.32 -10.33
CA ALA A 279 8.42 -6.43 -10.07
C ALA A 279 7.10 -6.91 -10.68
N LEU A 280 7.12 -7.42 -11.92
CA LEU A 280 5.94 -7.90 -12.63
C LEU A 280 5.43 -9.24 -12.08
N THR A 281 6.26 -10.00 -11.41
CA THR A 281 5.92 -11.33 -10.86
C THR A 281 5.83 -11.37 -9.33
N LEU A 282 5.97 -10.21 -8.63
CA LEU A 282 5.84 -10.14 -7.18
C LEU A 282 4.49 -10.64 -6.68
N HIS A 283 3.42 -10.08 -7.20
CA HIS A 283 2.05 -10.34 -6.75
C HIS A 283 1.05 -10.15 -7.89
N GLN A 284 1.15 -9.03 -8.59
CA GLN A 284 0.38 -8.64 -9.75
C GLN A 284 1.26 -7.76 -10.65
N PRO A 285 1.15 -7.85 -11.99
CA PRO A 285 2.00 -7.05 -12.89
C PRO A 285 1.65 -5.57 -12.93
N VAL A 286 0.39 -5.21 -12.61
CA VAL A 286 -0.18 -3.87 -12.78
C VAL A 286 0.61 -2.75 -12.08
N PRO A 287 1.04 -2.89 -10.80
CA PRO A 287 1.75 -1.79 -10.12
C PRO A 287 3.03 -1.36 -10.83
N HIS A 288 3.84 -2.32 -11.29
CA HIS A 288 5.06 -2.02 -12.03
C HIS A 288 4.77 -1.55 -13.46
N ALA A 289 3.80 -2.16 -14.13
CA ALA A 289 3.44 -1.78 -15.50
C ALA A 289 3.01 -0.31 -15.59
N LEU A 290 2.15 0.15 -14.69
CA LEU A 290 1.71 1.56 -14.63
C LEU A 290 2.85 2.51 -14.26
N PHE A 291 3.75 2.09 -13.38
CA PHE A 291 4.92 2.87 -13.00
C PHE A 291 5.92 3.00 -14.15
N ALA A 292 6.22 1.89 -14.84
CA ALA A 292 7.27 1.84 -15.87
C ALA A 292 6.79 2.34 -17.25
N ALA A 293 5.48 2.31 -17.53
CA ALA A 293 4.94 2.64 -18.85
C ALA A 293 5.37 4.02 -19.41
N PRO A 294 5.40 5.13 -18.63
CA PRO A 294 5.85 6.42 -19.15
C PRO A 294 7.32 6.40 -19.57
N PHE A 295 8.16 5.71 -18.81
CA PHE A 295 9.59 5.57 -19.12
C PHE A 295 9.82 4.75 -20.39
N LEU A 296 9.05 3.66 -20.58
CA LEU A 296 9.11 2.85 -21.79
C LEU A 296 8.61 3.63 -23.01
N ALA A 297 7.52 4.37 -22.86
CA ALA A 297 7.02 5.26 -23.91
C ALA A 297 8.08 6.30 -24.32
N ARG A 298 8.81 6.87 -23.32
CA ARG A 298 9.92 7.78 -23.60
C ARG A 298 11.04 7.10 -24.39
N LEU A 299 11.45 5.88 -24.02
CA LEU A 299 12.48 5.15 -24.77
C LEU A 299 12.08 4.95 -26.24
N LEU A 300 10.79 4.68 -26.51
CA LEU A 300 10.26 4.58 -27.87
C LEU A 300 10.35 5.92 -28.62
N VAL A 301 9.93 7.01 -27.99
CA VAL A 301 9.98 8.37 -28.57
C VAL A 301 11.43 8.80 -28.83
N GLU A 302 12.35 8.51 -27.91
CA GLU A 302 13.78 8.82 -28.03
C GLU A 302 14.54 7.82 -28.93
N ARG A 303 13.86 6.76 -29.40
CA ARG A 303 14.41 5.71 -30.26
C ARG A 303 15.58 4.96 -29.62
N ASP A 304 15.59 4.84 -28.28
CA ASP A 304 16.56 4.00 -27.57
C ASP A 304 16.11 2.52 -27.63
N TRP A 305 16.15 1.97 -28.84
CA TRP A 305 15.71 0.61 -29.14
C TRP A 305 16.45 -0.45 -28.33
N LYS A 306 17.72 -0.18 -27.99
CA LYS A 306 18.55 -1.12 -27.23
C LYS A 306 18.01 -1.32 -25.82
N ARG A 307 17.76 -0.21 -25.09
CA ARG A 307 17.20 -0.29 -23.75
C ARG A 307 15.77 -0.79 -23.78
N PHE A 308 14.98 -0.32 -24.73
CA PHE A 308 13.60 -0.76 -24.87
C PHE A 308 13.50 -2.27 -25.14
N ALA A 309 14.23 -2.82 -26.11
CA ALA A 309 14.22 -4.24 -26.43
C ALA A 309 14.70 -5.11 -25.26
N TRP A 310 15.74 -4.66 -24.53
CA TRP A 310 16.22 -5.34 -23.34
C TRP A 310 15.12 -5.47 -22.27
N ILE A 311 14.46 -4.37 -21.92
CA ILE A 311 13.40 -4.38 -20.90
C ILE A 311 12.22 -5.20 -21.39
N LEU A 312 11.82 -5.05 -22.65
CA LEU A 312 10.73 -5.82 -23.28
C LEU A 312 10.99 -7.34 -23.21
N THR A 313 12.22 -7.79 -23.40
CA THR A 313 12.59 -9.21 -23.25
C THR A 313 12.23 -9.74 -21.88
N TRP A 314 12.53 -8.97 -20.82
CA TRP A 314 12.21 -9.36 -19.44
C TRP A 314 10.70 -9.25 -19.14
N TRP A 315 10.00 -8.33 -19.78
CA TRP A 315 8.54 -8.25 -19.70
C TRP A 315 7.88 -9.48 -20.35
N ILE A 316 8.39 -9.93 -21.49
CA ILE A 316 7.93 -11.18 -22.12
C ILE A 316 8.20 -12.38 -21.20
N ALA A 317 9.41 -12.47 -20.64
CA ALA A 317 9.73 -13.51 -19.66
C ALA A 317 8.78 -13.48 -18.44
N SER A 318 8.44 -12.29 -17.96
CA SER A 318 7.45 -12.11 -16.89
C SER A 318 6.06 -12.62 -17.31
N GLY A 319 5.65 -12.34 -18.54
CA GLY A 319 4.42 -12.85 -19.15
C GLY A 319 4.38 -14.38 -19.15
N CYS A 320 5.49 -15.04 -19.50
CA CYS A 320 5.61 -16.50 -19.43
C CYS A 320 5.42 -17.02 -17.99
N VAL A 321 6.00 -16.36 -16.99
CA VAL A 321 5.80 -16.72 -15.58
C VAL A 321 4.34 -16.54 -15.16
N VAL A 322 3.71 -15.43 -15.55
CA VAL A 322 2.28 -15.17 -15.26
C VAL A 322 1.39 -16.23 -15.88
N LEU A 323 1.62 -16.58 -17.14
CA LEU A 323 0.85 -17.61 -17.85
C LEU A 323 1.05 -18.99 -17.23
N TRP A 324 2.29 -19.37 -16.94
CA TRP A 324 2.60 -20.62 -16.27
C TRP A 324 1.91 -20.73 -14.91
N TRP A 325 2.02 -19.69 -14.06
CA TRP A 325 1.41 -19.68 -12.73
C TRP A 325 -0.12 -19.72 -12.80
N SER A 326 -0.72 -18.95 -13.71
CA SER A 326 -2.17 -18.96 -13.94
C SER A 326 -2.66 -20.31 -14.46
N GLY A 327 -1.85 -21.02 -15.22
CA GLY A 327 -2.14 -22.38 -15.71
C GLY A 327 -2.19 -23.45 -14.60
N LEU A 328 -1.54 -23.21 -13.46
CA LEU A 328 -1.66 -24.09 -12.29
C LEU A 328 -3.04 -24.01 -11.63
N MET A 329 -3.71 -22.86 -11.75
CA MET A 329 -5.02 -22.57 -11.15
C MET A 329 -6.13 -22.92 -12.14
N THR A 330 -6.88 -24.00 -11.95
CA THR A 330 -8.14 -24.35 -12.65
C THR A 330 -8.28 -23.94 -14.13
N GLY A 331 -7.20 -23.73 -14.87
CA GLY A 331 -7.19 -23.38 -16.30
C GLY A 331 -7.81 -22.02 -16.65
N ARG A 332 -8.02 -21.12 -15.70
CA ARG A 332 -8.57 -19.79 -15.96
C ARG A 332 -7.45 -18.77 -16.11
N LEU A 333 -7.16 -18.41 -17.35
CA LEU A 333 -6.49 -17.13 -17.63
C LEU A 333 -7.34 -16.00 -17.03
N PRO A 334 -6.72 -14.90 -16.53
CA PRO A 334 -7.45 -13.72 -16.11
C PRO A 334 -8.35 -13.25 -17.27
N THR A 335 -9.65 -13.48 -17.15
CA THR A 335 -10.61 -13.08 -18.20
C THR A 335 -10.86 -11.57 -18.08
N PHE A 336 -10.43 -10.83 -19.09
CA PHE A 336 -10.97 -9.51 -19.39
C PHE A 336 -12.32 -9.73 -20.08
N GLY A 337 -13.44 -9.52 -19.42
CA GLY A 337 -14.75 -9.77 -20.02
C GLY A 337 -15.91 -9.26 -19.19
N ALA A 338 -17.13 -9.64 -19.50
CA ALA A 338 -18.41 -9.12 -18.93
C ALA A 338 -18.52 -9.20 -17.39
N ASN A 339 -17.69 -10.04 -16.74
CA ASN A 339 -17.36 -10.00 -15.32
C ASN A 339 -15.98 -9.38 -15.08
N GLY A 340 -15.54 -8.48 -15.95
CA GLY A 340 -14.19 -7.97 -16.07
C GLY A 340 -13.71 -7.22 -14.84
N VAL A 341 -12.39 -7.16 -14.72
CA VAL A 341 -11.67 -6.41 -13.68
C VAL A 341 -11.83 -4.90 -13.89
N LEU A 342 -12.07 -4.46 -15.13
CA LEU A 342 -12.25 -3.05 -15.52
C LEU A 342 -13.70 -2.79 -15.94
N TYR A 343 -14.21 -1.59 -15.61
CA TYR A 343 -15.54 -1.12 -16.00
C TYR A 343 -15.52 0.40 -16.24
N TRP A 344 -16.57 0.92 -16.84
CA TRP A 344 -16.72 2.37 -17.01
C TRP A 344 -16.96 3.05 -15.67
N PRO A 345 -16.20 4.11 -15.34
CA PRO A 345 -16.35 4.83 -14.09
C PRO A 345 -17.71 5.52 -13.98
N ASN A 346 -18.23 5.59 -12.78
CA ASN A 346 -19.44 6.31 -12.43
C ASN A 346 -19.20 7.30 -11.28
N ALA A 347 -20.22 8.07 -10.89
CA ALA A 347 -20.09 9.07 -9.84
C ALA A 347 -19.62 8.47 -8.49
N ALA A 348 -20.08 7.25 -8.15
CA ALA A 348 -19.66 6.59 -6.90
C ALA A 348 -18.17 6.22 -6.93
N THR A 349 -17.67 5.70 -8.06
CA THR A 349 -16.24 5.37 -8.19
C THR A 349 -15.36 6.61 -8.17
N LEU A 350 -15.82 7.72 -8.73
CA LEU A 350 -15.11 9.01 -8.63
C LEU A 350 -15.00 9.49 -7.18
N VAL A 351 -16.11 9.41 -6.40
CA VAL A 351 -16.10 9.77 -4.97
C VAL A 351 -15.12 8.90 -4.19
N VAL A 352 -15.09 7.59 -4.46
CA VAL A 352 -14.15 6.67 -3.82
C VAL A 352 -12.70 6.99 -4.21
N LEU A 353 -12.43 7.31 -5.47
CA LEU A 353 -11.08 7.72 -5.90
C LEU A 353 -10.64 9.02 -5.24
N LEU A 354 -11.54 10.01 -5.11
CA LEU A 354 -11.24 11.26 -4.39
C LEU A 354 -10.90 11.00 -2.92
N LEU A 355 -11.61 10.07 -2.27
CA LEU A 355 -11.24 9.65 -0.91
C LEU A 355 -9.87 8.96 -0.88
N HIS A 356 -9.52 8.13 -1.87
CA HIS A 356 -8.19 7.52 -1.96
C HIS A 356 -7.08 8.56 -2.14
N VAL A 357 -7.29 9.56 -2.98
CA VAL A 357 -6.34 10.68 -3.14
C VAL A 357 -6.20 11.45 -1.83
N MET A 358 -7.30 11.69 -1.13
CA MET A 358 -7.28 12.30 0.19
C MET A 358 -6.49 11.44 1.18
N LEU A 359 -6.75 10.11 1.23
CA LEU A 359 -6.00 9.19 2.10
C LEU A 359 -4.49 9.20 1.78
N LEU A 360 -4.11 9.26 0.49
CA LEU A 360 -2.71 9.39 0.10
C LEU A 360 -2.05 10.61 0.76
N PHE A 361 -2.77 11.73 0.84
CA PHE A 361 -2.25 12.97 1.40
C PHE A 361 -2.34 13.01 2.93
N THR A 362 -3.45 12.60 3.53
CA THR A 362 -3.62 12.64 5.00
C THR A 362 -2.79 11.58 5.71
N TRP A 363 -2.46 10.46 5.05
CA TRP A 363 -1.55 9.44 5.57
C TRP A 363 -0.07 9.73 5.28
N SER A 364 0.22 10.80 4.56
CA SER A 364 1.56 11.35 4.39
C SER A 364 1.87 12.41 5.45
N SER A 365 3.11 12.93 5.46
CA SER A 365 3.45 14.07 6.32
C SER A 365 2.73 15.34 5.84
N PRO A 366 2.23 16.24 6.71
CA PRO A 366 1.43 17.40 6.31
C PRO A 366 2.09 18.34 5.29
N LEU A 367 3.42 18.46 5.31
CA LEU A 367 4.17 19.29 4.36
C LEU A 367 4.25 18.67 2.95
N MET A 368 4.19 17.35 2.84
CA MET A 368 4.42 16.64 1.57
C MET A 368 3.43 17.01 0.45
N PRO A 369 2.10 17.05 0.67
CA PRO A 369 1.16 17.49 -0.34
C PRO A 369 1.36 18.95 -0.77
N LEU A 370 1.67 19.83 0.18
CA LEU A 370 1.97 21.22 -0.11
C LEU A 370 3.19 21.38 -1.02
N LEU A 371 4.29 20.70 -0.68
CA LEU A 371 5.49 20.69 -1.51
C LEU A 371 5.22 20.14 -2.91
N MET A 372 4.39 19.10 -3.02
CA MET A 372 4.00 18.53 -4.30
C MET A 372 3.25 19.57 -5.16
N LEU A 373 2.29 20.29 -4.60
CA LEU A 373 1.57 21.34 -5.31
C LEU A 373 2.49 22.49 -5.76
N ILE A 374 3.40 22.93 -4.89
CA ILE A 374 4.43 23.93 -5.22
C ILE A 374 5.30 23.41 -6.36
N GLY A 375 5.69 22.14 -6.27
CA GLY A 375 6.48 21.47 -7.28
C GLY A 375 5.79 21.40 -8.64
N CYS A 376 4.51 21.05 -8.69
CA CYS A 376 3.75 20.87 -9.94
C CYS A 376 3.47 22.18 -10.71
N ARG A 377 3.56 23.35 -10.08
CA ARG A 377 3.21 24.63 -10.73
C ARG A 377 4.15 25.12 -11.83
N ARG A 378 5.33 24.53 -11.96
CA ARG A 378 6.25 24.83 -13.09
C ARG A 378 6.56 23.56 -13.86
N TRP A 379 5.52 23.04 -14.49
CA TRP A 379 5.60 21.81 -15.25
C TRP A 379 6.66 21.85 -16.35
N GLU A 380 6.82 23.01 -16.98
CA GLU A 380 7.80 23.26 -18.04
C GLU A 380 9.25 23.14 -17.56
N GLU A 381 9.53 23.41 -16.30
CA GLU A 381 10.88 23.29 -15.71
C GLU A 381 11.20 21.85 -15.27
N ARG A 382 10.25 20.92 -15.36
CA ARG A 382 10.44 19.54 -14.92
C ARG A 382 11.32 18.78 -15.90
N THR A 383 12.23 17.99 -15.32
CA THR A 383 13.01 17.03 -16.09
C THR A 383 12.08 15.97 -16.72
N LYS A 384 12.55 15.31 -17.78
CA LYS A 384 11.80 14.22 -18.40
C LYS A 384 11.41 13.14 -17.38
N THR A 385 12.34 12.78 -16.51
CA THR A 385 12.11 11.78 -15.45
C THR A 385 11.04 12.22 -14.43
N GLU A 386 11.04 13.48 -14.01
CA GLU A 386 10.01 14.01 -13.12
C GLU A 386 8.61 13.99 -13.79
N ARG A 387 8.55 14.24 -15.09
CA ARG A 387 7.32 14.13 -15.88
C ARG A 387 6.85 12.67 -16.00
N ASP A 388 7.75 11.72 -16.19
CA ASP A 388 7.42 10.30 -16.24
C ASP A 388 6.90 9.80 -14.88
N LEU A 389 7.50 10.23 -13.77
CA LEU A 389 7.00 9.91 -12.42
C LEU A 389 5.57 10.42 -12.21
N ALA A 390 5.29 11.66 -12.62
CA ALA A 390 3.95 12.22 -12.54
C ALA A 390 2.96 11.50 -13.46
N ALA A 391 3.37 11.15 -14.68
CA ALA A 391 2.56 10.36 -15.60
C ALA A 391 2.23 8.98 -15.04
N GLY A 392 3.18 8.31 -14.36
CA GLY A 392 2.94 7.03 -13.67
C GLY A 392 1.90 7.14 -12.56
N ILE A 393 1.89 8.25 -11.79
CA ILE A 393 0.84 8.52 -10.79
C ILE A 393 -0.52 8.70 -11.48
N VAL A 394 -0.60 9.51 -12.53
CA VAL A 394 -1.84 9.77 -13.27
C VAL A 394 -2.39 8.49 -13.89
N LEU A 395 -1.54 7.66 -14.52
CA LEU A 395 -1.92 6.36 -15.06
C LEU A 395 -2.46 5.42 -13.96
N SER A 396 -1.82 5.42 -12.78
CA SER A 396 -2.31 4.63 -11.64
C SER A 396 -3.69 5.10 -11.17
N LEU A 397 -3.91 6.41 -11.05
CA LEU A 397 -5.21 6.97 -10.72
C LEU A 397 -6.27 6.63 -11.77
N ALA A 398 -5.95 6.77 -13.06
CA ALA A 398 -6.86 6.46 -14.16
C ALA A 398 -7.22 4.96 -14.19
N PHE A 399 -6.23 4.08 -13.99
CA PHE A 399 -6.47 2.64 -13.90
C PHE A 399 -7.41 2.30 -12.75
N TYR A 400 -7.12 2.79 -11.53
CA TYR A 400 -7.93 2.45 -10.36
C TYR A 400 -9.31 3.12 -10.36
N LEU A 401 -9.52 4.20 -11.12
CA LEU A 401 -10.85 4.75 -11.37
C LEU A 401 -11.74 3.75 -12.12
N CYS A 402 -11.15 2.98 -13.04
CA CYS A 402 -11.84 1.96 -13.83
C CYS A 402 -11.80 0.57 -13.19
N PHE A 403 -11.15 0.41 -12.03
CA PHE A 403 -10.95 -0.89 -11.41
C PHE A 403 -12.13 -1.29 -10.54
N ARG A 404 -12.65 -2.52 -10.73
CA ARG A 404 -13.88 -3.00 -10.06
C ARG A 404 -13.77 -3.01 -8.53
N LEU A 405 -12.58 -3.28 -7.99
CA LEU A 405 -12.34 -3.31 -6.54
C LEU A 405 -11.85 -1.96 -6.01
N VAL A 406 -12.49 -0.88 -6.46
CA VAL A 406 -12.13 0.49 -6.06
C VAL A 406 -12.11 0.68 -4.53
N THR A 407 -12.92 -0.06 -3.77
CA THR A 407 -12.93 -0.06 -2.29
C THR A 407 -11.74 -0.79 -1.66
N GLN A 408 -10.83 -1.36 -2.43
CA GLN A 408 -9.56 -2.01 -2.06
C GLN A 408 -9.60 -3.11 -0.99
N GLY A 409 -10.74 -3.45 -0.38
CA GLY A 409 -10.81 -4.40 0.74
C GLY A 409 -10.02 -3.94 1.97
N HIS A 410 -9.42 -4.87 2.72
CA HIS A 410 -8.50 -4.55 3.81
C HIS A 410 -7.30 -3.75 3.31
N GLY A 411 -6.83 -2.80 4.10
CA GLY A 411 -5.61 -2.06 3.80
C GLY A 411 -5.55 -0.71 4.51
N TRP A 412 -4.35 -0.19 4.65
CA TRP A 412 -4.08 1.02 5.39
C TRP A 412 -3.81 2.17 4.43
N GLY A 413 -4.49 3.29 4.62
CA GLY A 413 -4.42 4.42 3.70
C GLY A 413 -4.97 4.05 2.30
N TRP A 414 -4.35 4.55 1.25
CA TRP A 414 -4.62 4.08 -0.11
C TRP A 414 -3.69 2.92 -0.49
N ARG A 415 -4.10 1.70 -0.18
CA ARG A 415 -3.33 0.47 -0.37
C ARG A 415 -2.82 0.32 -1.81
N TYR A 416 -3.70 0.51 -2.80
CA TYR A 416 -3.34 0.39 -4.22
C TYR A 416 -2.43 1.51 -4.74
N GLY A 417 -2.38 2.65 -4.05
CA GLY A 417 -1.46 3.74 -4.35
C GLY A 417 -0.11 3.65 -3.63
N HIS A 418 0.14 2.60 -2.86
CA HIS A 418 1.38 2.49 -2.08
C HIS A 418 2.64 2.51 -2.97
N GLN A 419 2.59 1.86 -4.15
CA GLN A 419 3.71 1.82 -5.10
C GLN A 419 4.10 3.19 -5.67
N VAL A 420 3.21 4.20 -5.64
CA VAL A 420 3.51 5.55 -6.11
C VAL A 420 4.07 6.47 -5.02
N LEU A 421 4.15 6.03 -3.76
CA LEU A 421 4.65 6.87 -2.65
C LEU A 421 6.07 7.39 -2.90
N GLY A 422 6.95 6.58 -3.50
CA GLY A 422 8.30 7.03 -3.88
C GLY A 422 8.27 8.14 -4.92
N SER A 423 7.42 8.02 -5.95
CA SER A 423 7.21 9.07 -6.96
C SER A 423 6.65 10.35 -6.33
N VAL A 424 5.68 10.22 -5.42
CA VAL A 424 5.08 11.35 -4.69
C VAL A 424 6.13 12.05 -3.83
N ALA A 425 6.97 11.29 -3.11
CA ALA A 425 8.05 11.85 -2.28
C ALA A 425 9.10 12.61 -3.12
N LEU A 426 9.52 12.04 -4.26
CA LEU A 426 10.45 12.69 -5.18
C LEU A 426 9.84 13.97 -5.78
N LEU A 427 8.59 13.92 -6.27
CA LEU A 427 7.90 15.07 -6.83
C LEU A 427 7.64 16.15 -5.76
N ALA A 428 7.28 15.79 -4.54
CA ALA A 428 7.16 16.73 -3.44
C ALA A 428 8.49 17.45 -3.15
N ALA A 429 9.60 16.72 -3.12
CA ALA A 429 10.91 17.32 -2.90
C ALA A 429 11.29 18.38 -3.94
N THR A 430 10.72 18.33 -5.15
CA THR A 430 10.94 19.38 -6.17
C THR A 430 10.37 20.75 -5.77
N GLY A 431 9.42 20.81 -4.84
CA GLY A 431 8.88 22.04 -4.28
C GLY A 431 9.75 22.68 -3.19
N TRP A 432 10.67 21.90 -2.60
CA TRP A 432 11.50 22.31 -1.47
C TRP A 432 12.34 23.58 -1.72
N PRO A 433 13.06 23.73 -2.85
CA PRO A 433 13.86 24.94 -3.08
C PRO A 433 13.05 26.22 -3.05
N ARG A 434 11.82 26.18 -3.60
CA ARG A 434 10.92 27.34 -3.60
C ARG A 434 10.31 27.61 -2.24
N PHE A 435 9.84 26.57 -1.58
CA PHE A 435 9.33 26.72 -0.22
C PHE A 435 10.39 27.39 0.67
N ARG A 436 11.64 26.87 0.60
CA ARG A 436 12.79 27.43 1.31
C ARG A 436 13.10 28.89 0.91
N ALA A 437 12.99 29.21 -0.37
CA ALA A 437 13.27 30.57 -0.86
C ALA A 437 12.25 31.60 -0.34
N VAL A 438 10.98 31.21 -0.18
CA VAL A 438 9.91 32.09 0.31
C VAL A 438 9.93 32.24 1.82
N VAL A 439 9.96 31.12 2.58
CA VAL A 439 9.85 31.18 4.04
C VAL A 439 11.21 31.37 4.75
N GLY A 440 12.30 31.28 4.02
CA GLY A 440 13.67 31.24 4.57
C GLY A 440 14.06 29.84 5.05
N ILE A 441 15.38 29.56 5.01
CA ILE A 441 15.88 28.20 5.27
C ILE A 441 15.59 27.71 6.69
N THR A 442 15.76 28.56 7.69
CA THR A 442 15.54 28.20 9.10
C THR A 442 14.07 27.87 9.34
N ALA A 443 13.15 28.70 8.83
CA ALA A 443 11.72 28.46 8.93
C ALA A 443 11.31 27.19 8.14
N ALA A 444 11.82 27.00 6.91
CA ALA A 444 11.56 25.80 6.13
C ALA A 444 11.95 24.52 6.86
N ARG A 445 13.14 24.49 7.50
CA ARG A 445 13.59 23.36 8.32
C ARG A 445 12.73 23.13 9.56
N ARG A 446 12.26 24.20 10.22
CA ARG A 446 11.32 24.10 11.35
C ARG A 446 9.97 23.53 10.90
N TRP A 447 9.44 23.97 9.77
CA TRP A 447 8.21 23.44 9.20
C TRP A 447 8.35 21.97 8.79
N LEU A 448 9.48 21.58 8.19
CA LEU A 448 9.77 20.18 7.90
C LEU A 448 9.81 19.36 9.21
N ALA A 449 10.56 19.82 10.21
CA ALA A 449 10.67 19.11 11.49
C ALA A 449 9.30 18.99 12.19
N LEU A 450 8.48 20.05 12.20
CA LEU A 450 7.12 20.02 12.73
C LEU A 450 6.24 19.03 11.98
N SER A 451 6.30 19.02 10.64
CA SER A 451 5.55 18.08 9.82
C SER A 451 5.91 16.63 10.12
N LEU A 452 7.22 16.34 10.26
CA LEU A 452 7.71 15.00 10.63
C LEU A 452 7.27 14.61 12.05
N ALA A 453 7.38 15.52 13.00
CA ALA A 453 6.95 15.30 14.39
C ALA A 453 5.44 15.03 14.47
N LEU A 454 4.61 15.83 13.79
CA LEU A 454 3.17 15.58 13.71
C LEU A 454 2.84 14.23 13.10
N SER A 455 3.56 13.83 12.05
CA SER A 455 3.38 12.51 11.41
C SER A 455 3.69 11.37 12.37
N VAL A 456 4.85 11.43 13.04
CA VAL A 456 5.37 10.32 13.86
C VAL A 456 4.66 10.25 15.22
N PHE A 457 4.43 11.40 15.87
CA PHE A 457 3.94 11.41 17.25
C PHE A 457 2.43 11.64 17.39
N VAL A 458 1.76 12.05 16.32
CA VAL A 458 0.31 12.33 16.34
C VAL A 458 -0.43 11.47 15.34
N LEU A 459 -0.12 11.61 14.03
CA LEU A 459 -0.86 10.93 12.98
C LEU A 459 -0.66 9.41 13.03
N PHE A 460 0.58 8.96 13.11
CA PHE A 460 0.88 7.54 13.12
C PHE A 460 0.31 6.80 14.34
N PRO A 461 0.43 7.28 15.59
CA PRO A 461 -0.24 6.65 16.74
C PRO A 461 -1.76 6.58 16.60
N THR A 462 -2.40 7.61 16.02
CA THR A 462 -3.84 7.59 15.74
C THR A 462 -4.20 6.47 14.76
N ARG A 463 -3.40 6.29 13.69
CA ARG A 463 -3.54 5.20 12.72
C ARG A 463 -3.25 3.83 13.34
N ALA A 464 -2.20 3.75 14.15
CA ALA A 464 -1.82 2.53 14.86
C ALA A 464 -2.95 2.05 15.79
N LYS A 465 -3.62 2.96 16.49
CA LYS A 465 -4.81 2.64 17.30
C LYS A 465 -5.94 2.04 16.47
N LEU A 466 -6.19 2.61 15.27
CA LEU A 466 -7.19 2.07 14.34
C LEU A 466 -6.80 0.66 13.86
N MET A 467 -5.54 0.47 13.49
CA MET A 467 -5.01 -0.83 13.06
C MET A 467 -5.18 -1.88 14.15
N LEU A 468 -4.80 -1.57 15.39
CA LEU A 468 -4.97 -2.47 16.53
C LEU A 468 -6.44 -2.83 16.73
N ARG A 469 -7.33 -1.85 16.74
CA ARG A 469 -8.77 -2.05 16.92
C ARG A 469 -9.38 -2.99 15.88
N LEU A 470 -8.87 -2.98 14.65
CA LEU A 470 -9.40 -3.80 13.56
C LEU A 470 -8.74 -5.18 13.47
N SER A 471 -7.45 -5.32 13.80
CA SER A 471 -6.72 -6.58 13.64
C SER A 471 -6.77 -7.50 14.86
N LEU A 472 -6.76 -6.94 16.08
CA LEU A 472 -6.72 -7.71 17.31
C LEU A 472 -7.90 -8.68 17.48
N PRO A 473 -9.17 -8.31 17.17
CA PRO A 473 -10.31 -9.22 17.21
C PRO A 473 -10.10 -10.51 16.41
N PHE A 474 -9.56 -10.39 15.20
CA PHE A 474 -9.30 -11.54 14.32
C PHE A 474 -8.11 -12.38 14.81
N ALA A 475 -7.09 -11.75 15.38
CA ALA A 475 -5.96 -12.46 15.98
C ALA A 475 -6.42 -13.33 17.16
N MET A 476 -7.17 -12.74 18.10
CA MET A 476 -7.70 -13.44 19.29
C MET A 476 -8.68 -14.56 18.90
N ALA A 477 -9.61 -14.28 17.99
CA ALA A 477 -10.55 -15.29 17.52
C ALA A 477 -9.85 -16.43 16.77
N GLY A 478 -8.86 -16.12 15.93
CA GLY A 478 -8.08 -17.13 15.20
C GLY A 478 -7.26 -18.02 16.13
N GLU A 479 -6.72 -17.48 17.23
CA GLU A 479 -6.02 -18.25 18.26
C GLU A 479 -7.00 -19.15 19.03
N TRP A 480 -8.14 -18.59 19.45
CA TRP A 480 -9.20 -19.35 20.12
C TRP A 480 -9.74 -20.49 19.25
N LEU A 481 -9.99 -20.24 17.94
CA LEU A 481 -10.43 -21.29 17.03
C LEU A 481 -9.42 -22.44 16.92
N ARG A 482 -8.13 -22.13 16.85
CA ARG A 482 -7.07 -23.15 16.80
C ARG A 482 -6.91 -23.93 18.10
N SER A 483 -7.33 -23.39 19.24
CA SER A 483 -7.27 -24.09 20.54
C SER A 483 -8.43 -25.04 20.77
N GLN A 484 -9.42 -25.10 19.86
CA GLN A 484 -10.58 -25.98 20.02
C GLN A 484 -10.19 -27.45 19.78
N PRO A 485 -10.74 -28.39 20.58
CA PRO A 485 -10.38 -29.81 20.50
C PRO A 485 -11.08 -30.57 19.35
N GLU A 486 -12.08 -29.94 18.73
CA GLU A 486 -12.84 -30.58 17.66
C GLU A 486 -12.04 -30.60 16.36
N ARG A 487 -12.19 -31.69 15.59
CA ARG A 487 -11.51 -31.84 14.29
C ARG A 487 -12.04 -30.86 13.24
N TYR A 488 -13.36 -30.63 13.21
CA TYR A 488 -14.01 -29.75 12.24
C TYR A 488 -14.76 -28.63 12.96
N LEU A 489 -14.49 -27.39 12.55
CA LEU A 489 -15.17 -26.20 13.04
C LEU A 489 -15.84 -25.46 11.89
N VAL A 490 -17.16 -25.31 11.95
CA VAL A 490 -17.94 -24.58 10.95
C VAL A 490 -18.04 -23.11 11.35
N ILE A 491 -17.48 -22.24 10.55
CA ILE A 491 -17.46 -20.78 10.78
C ILE A 491 -18.64 -20.14 10.03
N PRO A 492 -19.45 -19.29 10.69
CA PRO A 492 -20.58 -18.60 10.03
C PRO A 492 -20.10 -17.43 9.15
N THR A 493 -19.41 -17.76 8.04
CA THR A 493 -18.66 -16.83 7.20
C THR A 493 -19.52 -15.81 6.47
N ASP A 494 -20.80 -16.09 6.24
CA ASP A 494 -21.83 -15.22 5.64
C ASP A 494 -22.47 -14.24 6.63
N SER A 495 -22.34 -14.52 7.92
CA SER A 495 -23.01 -13.77 8.98
C SER A 495 -22.06 -12.82 9.74
N LEU A 496 -20.78 -12.88 9.44
CA LEU A 496 -19.73 -12.12 10.12
C LEU A 496 -19.01 -11.16 9.18
N TRP A 497 -18.68 -10.00 9.71
CA TRP A 497 -17.81 -9.07 9.02
C TRP A 497 -16.42 -9.70 8.79
N TYR A 498 -16.04 -9.87 7.52
CA TYR A 498 -14.84 -10.63 7.11
C TYR A 498 -14.73 -12.04 7.71
N GLY A 499 -15.86 -12.71 7.95
CA GLY A 499 -15.86 -14.05 8.54
C GLY A 499 -15.04 -15.08 7.76
N GLN A 500 -14.97 -14.92 6.41
CA GLN A 500 -14.14 -15.78 5.56
C GLN A 500 -12.64 -15.71 5.90
N ASP A 501 -12.17 -14.63 6.50
CA ASP A 501 -10.76 -14.44 6.85
C ASP A 501 -10.33 -15.26 8.09
N LEU A 502 -11.29 -15.87 8.77
CA LEU A 502 -11.03 -16.82 9.85
C LEU A 502 -10.70 -18.23 9.33
N VAL A 503 -11.08 -18.57 8.08
CA VAL A 503 -10.81 -19.90 7.49
C VAL A 503 -9.39 -19.92 6.93
N ARG A 504 -8.43 -20.36 7.77
CA ARG A 504 -6.98 -20.32 7.51
C ARG A 504 -6.35 -21.69 7.64
N ASN A 505 -6.68 -22.57 6.72
CA ASN A 505 -6.13 -23.91 6.70
C ASN A 505 -4.83 -23.97 5.90
N GLU A 506 -3.93 -24.85 6.32
CA GLU A 506 -2.81 -25.33 5.52
C GLU A 506 -3.29 -26.47 4.58
N ALA A 507 -2.53 -26.76 3.53
CA ALA A 507 -2.86 -27.85 2.60
C ALA A 507 -2.92 -29.24 3.28
N THR A 508 -2.23 -29.39 4.39
CA THR A 508 -2.24 -30.63 5.19
C THR A 508 -3.53 -30.85 5.98
N LEU A 509 -4.45 -29.86 6.02
CA LEU A 509 -5.70 -29.91 6.76
C LEU A 509 -5.53 -30.39 8.21
N THR A 510 -4.56 -29.81 8.91
CA THR A 510 -4.32 -30.13 10.33
C THR A 510 -5.48 -29.71 11.22
N SER A 511 -5.82 -30.51 12.23
CA SER A 511 -6.89 -30.22 13.20
C SER A 511 -6.57 -29.00 14.07
N PRO A 512 -7.54 -28.12 14.32
CA PRO A 512 -8.89 -28.12 13.77
C PRO A 512 -8.94 -27.62 12.34
N VAL A 513 -9.71 -28.27 11.47
CA VAL A 513 -10.01 -27.81 10.11
C VAL A 513 -11.17 -26.83 10.15
N LEU A 514 -10.93 -25.60 9.69
CA LEU A 514 -11.89 -24.51 9.67
C LEU A 514 -12.69 -24.53 8.36
N LEU A 515 -14.01 -24.49 8.43
CA LEU A 515 -14.89 -24.70 7.28
C LEU A 515 -15.78 -23.47 7.06
N HIS A 516 -15.97 -23.09 5.78
CA HIS A 516 -16.94 -22.06 5.39
C HIS A 516 -18.36 -22.55 5.57
N GLY A 517 -19.05 -22.09 6.61
CA GLY A 517 -20.42 -22.51 6.91
C GLY A 517 -21.43 -22.19 5.81
N ALA A 518 -21.24 -21.07 5.08
CA ALA A 518 -22.08 -20.69 3.95
C ALA A 518 -21.98 -21.66 2.74
N ALA A 519 -20.89 -22.43 2.64
CA ALA A 519 -20.63 -23.33 1.54
C ALA A 519 -21.00 -24.79 1.86
N LEU A 520 -21.37 -25.10 3.11
CA LEU A 520 -21.70 -26.46 3.55
C LEU A 520 -23.19 -26.76 3.44
N THR A 521 -23.52 -27.87 2.83
CA THR A 521 -24.86 -28.45 2.80
C THR A 521 -25.15 -29.31 4.03
N GLY A 522 -26.42 -29.60 4.32
CA GLY A 522 -26.80 -30.48 5.43
C GLY A 522 -26.33 -31.93 5.23
N GLU A 523 -26.20 -32.39 3.99
CA GLU A 523 -25.70 -33.72 3.67
C GLU A 523 -24.19 -33.82 3.92
N GLU A 524 -23.42 -32.85 3.47
CA GLU A 524 -21.97 -32.77 3.71
C GLU A 524 -21.64 -32.72 5.20
N LEU A 525 -22.45 -32.00 6.00
CA LEU A 525 -22.31 -32.00 7.46
C LEU A 525 -22.49 -33.40 8.06
N ARG A 526 -23.50 -34.17 7.62
CA ARG A 526 -23.71 -35.56 8.07
C ARG A 526 -22.52 -36.45 7.71
N VAL A 527 -21.93 -36.27 6.52
CA VAL A 527 -20.72 -37.01 6.14
C VAL A 527 -19.57 -36.74 7.11
N LEU A 528 -19.35 -35.47 7.50
CA LEU A 528 -18.32 -35.11 8.48
C LEU A 528 -18.62 -35.65 9.88
N GLU A 529 -19.88 -35.62 10.31
CA GLU A 529 -20.33 -36.16 11.59
C GLU A 529 -20.12 -37.68 11.66
N ASN A 530 -20.42 -38.40 10.59
CA ASN A 530 -20.20 -39.86 10.49
C ASN A 530 -18.69 -40.17 10.50
N GLU A 531 -17.89 -39.39 9.77
CA GLU A 531 -16.41 -39.62 9.68
C GLU A 531 -15.74 -39.48 11.04
N GLN A 532 -16.13 -38.48 11.84
CA GLN A 532 -15.55 -38.24 13.17
C GLN A 532 -16.28 -38.93 14.33
N GLY A 533 -17.42 -39.57 14.06
CA GLY A 533 -18.23 -40.26 15.06
C GLY A 533 -18.88 -39.38 16.11
N ARG A 534 -18.98 -38.09 15.87
CA ARG A 534 -19.58 -37.08 16.76
C ARG A 534 -20.09 -35.87 15.98
N PRO A 535 -21.01 -35.04 16.55
CA PRO A 535 -21.50 -33.82 15.91
C PRO A 535 -20.36 -32.87 15.56
N VAL A 536 -20.46 -32.23 14.38
CA VAL A 536 -19.54 -31.16 13.97
C VAL A 536 -19.84 -29.91 14.77
N ARG A 537 -18.82 -29.27 15.34
CA ARG A 537 -19.01 -28.04 16.10
C ARG A 537 -19.27 -26.86 15.19
N ARG A 538 -20.45 -26.27 15.32
CA ARG A 538 -20.83 -25.03 14.65
C ARG A 538 -20.54 -23.85 15.58
N ILE A 539 -19.62 -23.00 15.17
CA ILE A 539 -19.28 -21.77 15.90
C ILE A 539 -20.45 -20.79 15.74
N ARG A 540 -20.95 -20.29 16.88
CA ARG A 540 -22.03 -19.29 16.87
C ARG A 540 -21.44 -17.89 16.71
N VAL A 541 -22.20 -16.98 16.10
CA VAL A 541 -21.83 -15.57 15.95
C VAL A 541 -21.50 -14.93 17.31
N ASP A 542 -22.26 -15.26 18.35
CA ASP A 542 -22.09 -14.69 19.70
C ASP A 542 -20.77 -15.13 20.36
N GLU A 543 -20.25 -16.32 20.04
CA GLU A 543 -18.93 -16.79 20.51
C GLU A 543 -17.78 -15.97 19.90
N LEU A 544 -17.95 -15.42 18.69
CA LEU A 544 -16.96 -14.58 18.04
C LEU A 544 -17.11 -13.09 18.41
N ARG A 545 -18.32 -12.66 18.79
CA ARG A 545 -18.58 -11.30 19.26
C ARG A 545 -17.80 -10.95 20.53
N GLN A 546 -17.52 -11.92 21.41
CA GLN A 546 -16.70 -11.69 22.60
C GLN A 546 -15.30 -11.16 22.26
N PHE A 547 -14.78 -11.42 21.06
CA PHE A 547 -13.50 -10.88 20.58
C PHE A 547 -13.66 -9.53 19.87
N GLY A 548 -14.89 -9.05 19.62
CA GLY A 548 -15.17 -7.80 18.91
C GLY A 548 -15.39 -7.98 17.39
N ILE A 549 -15.59 -9.22 16.91
CA ILE A 549 -15.98 -9.46 15.52
C ILE A 549 -17.49 -9.23 15.41
N GLU A 550 -17.86 -8.26 14.58
CA GLU A 550 -19.26 -7.84 14.44
C GLU A 550 -20.01 -8.69 13.40
N ARG A 551 -21.34 -8.78 13.60
CA ARG A 551 -22.25 -9.39 12.64
C ARG A 551 -22.40 -8.49 11.43
N LEU A 552 -22.43 -9.07 10.23
CA LEU A 552 -22.91 -8.36 9.04
C LEU A 552 -24.41 -8.03 9.19
N PRO A 553 -24.84 -6.83 8.77
CA PRO A 553 -26.25 -6.54 8.64
C PRO A 553 -26.87 -7.60 7.72
N ARG A 554 -27.98 -8.23 8.14
CA ARG A 554 -28.68 -9.19 7.27
C ARG A 554 -29.37 -8.39 6.16
N PRO A 555 -29.31 -8.83 4.89
CA PRO A 555 -30.26 -8.37 3.89
C PRO A 555 -31.66 -8.62 4.45
N HIS A 556 -32.51 -7.61 4.43
CA HIS A 556 -33.92 -7.86 4.69
C HIS A 556 -34.36 -8.86 3.63
N SER A 557 -34.79 -10.06 4.06
CA SER A 557 -35.46 -11.01 3.18
C SER A 557 -36.61 -10.27 2.48
N LYS A 558 -36.44 -10.03 1.18
CA LYS A 558 -37.54 -9.55 0.33
C LYS A 558 -38.59 -10.62 0.18
#